data_203409ad327e7fb996f801f365ca12d8
#
_entry.id   203409ad327e7fb996f801f365ca12d8
#
_cell.length_a   1.000
_cell.length_b   1.000
_cell.length_c   1.000
_cell.angle_alpha   90.00
_cell.angle_beta   90.00
_cell.angle_gamma   90.00
#
_symmetry.space_group_name_H-M   'P 1'
#
loop_
_entity.id
_entity.type
_entity.pdbx_description
1 polymer ?
#
loop_
_entity_poly.entity_id
_entity_poly.type
_entity_poly.pdbx_seq_one_letter_code
_entity_poly.pdbx_strand_id
1 'polypeptide(L)'
;MKYFGAIDQGTTSSRFIVFDDKGKIIIQKQQEFTQILPNEISVEHDPNEIWESVVNCLTLVDNEFDLSQLDSIGITNQRETTLAWRKSTGKPLHNALVWQDTRTQDICDELNQMDKIKDEFIKTGLPVATYFSLSKILWLLRNVNQVQEAKNDNDLCFGTIDSWLLYKLTNQHVTDVTNASRTLLMDLKTLTWIDYLLESLDTVSYTHLRAHETV
;
A
#
# COMPACT_ATOMS: atom_id res chain seq x y z
N MET A 1 1.69 -29.07 16.62
CA MET A 1 2.43 -27.80 16.67
C MET A 1 1.91 -26.99 15.50
N LYS A 2 1.53 -25.75 15.73
CA LYS A 2 1.04 -24.87 14.67
C LYS A 2 2.17 -23.95 14.24
N TYR A 3 2.15 -23.57 12.96
CA TYR A 3 3.14 -22.64 12.41
C TYR A 3 2.44 -21.47 11.72
N PHE A 4 3.04 -20.29 11.83
CA PHE A 4 2.50 -19.02 11.29
C PHE A 4 3.58 -18.34 10.47
N GLY A 5 3.24 -17.91 9.27
CA GLY A 5 4.12 -17.11 8.42
C GLY A 5 3.89 -15.62 8.62
N ALA A 6 4.94 -14.81 8.48
CA ALA A 6 4.84 -13.36 8.44
C ALA A 6 5.65 -12.83 7.27
N ILE A 7 5.00 -12.09 6.36
CA ILE A 7 5.65 -11.23 5.37
C ILE A 7 5.86 -9.88 6.04
N ASP A 8 7.12 -9.46 6.19
CA ASP A 8 7.53 -8.16 6.70
C ASP A 8 8.17 -7.37 5.56
N GLN A 9 7.34 -6.55 4.87
CA GLN A 9 7.78 -5.74 3.76
C GLN A 9 8.18 -4.35 4.27
N GLY A 10 9.45 -4.16 4.59
CA GLY A 10 10.01 -2.89 5.08
C GLY A 10 10.36 -1.90 3.97
N THR A 11 10.96 -0.75 4.35
CA THR A 11 11.34 0.30 3.41
C THR A 11 12.51 -0.11 2.51
N THR A 12 13.45 -0.94 3.01
CA THR A 12 14.68 -1.29 2.29
C THR A 12 14.79 -2.76 1.92
N SER A 13 13.93 -3.60 2.49
CA SER A 13 13.99 -5.06 2.30
C SER A 13 12.65 -5.70 2.61
N SER A 14 12.43 -6.87 2.01
CA SER A 14 11.35 -7.79 2.38
C SER A 14 11.91 -8.93 3.19
N ARG A 15 11.11 -9.45 4.13
CA ARG A 15 11.45 -10.59 4.97
C ARG A 15 10.27 -11.56 5.04
N PHE A 16 10.56 -12.85 5.07
CA PHE A 16 9.57 -13.86 5.42
C PHE A 16 10.06 -14.66 6.62
N ILE A 17 9.20 -14.80 7.63
CA ILE A 17 9.52 -15.40 8.92
C ILE A 17 8.47 -16.46 9.22
N VAL A 18 8.91 -17.64 9.69
CA VAL A 18 8.02 -18.69 10.22
C VAL A 18 8.19 -18.77 11.73
N PHE A 19 7.06 -18.73 12.43
CA PHE A 19 6.98 -18.87 13.89
C PHE A 19 6.26 -20.17 14.27
N ASP A 20 6.61 -20.75 15.42
CA ASP A 20 5.79 -21.75 16.09
C ASP A 20 4.65 -21.11 16.92
N ASP A 21 3.79 -21.96 17.51
CA ASP A 21 2.67 -21.55 18.37
C ASP A 21 3.08 -20.90 19.71
N LYS A 22 4.39 -20.82 20.00
CA LYS A 22 4.97 -20.11 21.15
C LYS A 22 5.67 -18.81 20.75
N GLY A 23 5.62 -18.43 19.48
CA GLY A 23 6.26 -17.22 18.94
C GLY A 23 7.78 -17.38 18.74
N LYS A 24 8.31 -18.60 18.78
CA LYS A 24 9.73 -18.84 18.45
C LYS A 24 9.92 -18.81 16.94
N ILE A 25 10.93 -18.09 16.47
CA ILE A 25 11.33 -18.10 15.06
C ILE A 25 11.92 -19.47 14.72
N ILE A 26 11.37 -20.12 13.71
CA ILE A 26 11.83 -21.40 13.15
C ILE A 26 12.81 -21.15 12.03
N ILE A 27 12.46 -20.26 11.09
CA ILE A 27 13.30 -19.87 9.95
C ILE A 27 12.93 -18.46 9.50
N GLN A 28 13.90 -17.72 8.95
CA GLN A 28 13.67 -16.45 8.29
C GLN A 28 14.60 -16.26 7.10
N LYS A 29 14.10 -15.57 6.08
CA LYS A 29 14.89 -15.10 4.93
C LYS A 29 14.58 -13.63 4.69
N GLN A 30 15.56 -12.90 4.19
CA GLN A 30 15.46 -11.46 3.89
C GLN A 30 16.14 -11.17 2.57
N GLN A 31 15.55 -10.22 1.81
CA GLN A 31 16.12 -9.70 0.58
C GLN A 31 15.93 -8.18 0.51
N GLU A 32 16.99 -7.48 0.22
CA GLU A 32 16.97 -6.06 -0.09
C GLU A 32 16.45 -5.82 -1.52
N PHE A 33 15.96 -4.60 -1.77
CA PHE A 33 15.56 -4.13 -3.08
C PHE A 33 16.02 -2.68 -3.30
N THR A 34 16.01 -2.24 -4.56
CA THR A 34 16.57 -0.97 -5.00
C THR A 34 15.77 0.23 -4.45
N GLN A 35 16.50 1.20 -3.91
CA GLN A 35 15.97 2.52 -3.57
C GLN A 35 16.19 3.44 -4.76
N ILE A 36 15.12 3.95 -5.37
CA ILE A 36 15.16 4.83 -6.53
C ILE A 36 15.01 6.27 -6.05
N LEU A 37 16.02 7.08 -6.29
CA LEU A 37 16.07 8.49 -5.87
C LEU A 37 16.20 9.38 -7.12
N PRO A 38 15.10 9.72 -7.82
CA PRO A 38 15.14 10.51 -9.04
C PRO A 38 15.72 11.92 -8.83
N ASN A 39 15.50 12.49 -7.65
CA ASN A 39 16.02 13.78 -7.21
C ASN A 39 15.98 13.89 -5.67
N GLU A 40 16.31 15.05 -5.11
CA GLU A 40 16.41 15.26 -3.66
C GLU A 40 15.09 15.13 -2.87
N ILE A 41 13.94 15.31 -3.55
CA ILE A 41 12.61 15.28 -2.92
C ILE A 41 11.81 14.03 -3.28
N SER A 42 12.33 13.18 -4.17
CA SER A 42 11.62 12.03 -4.73
C SER A 42 12.23 10.72 -4.26
N VAL A 43 11.39 9.85 -3.74
CA VAL A 43 11.77 8.50 -3.29
C VAL A 43 10.77 7.50 -3.87
N GLU A 44 11.27 6.53 -4.63
CA GLU A 44 10.44 5.55 -5.34
C GLU A 44 10.96 4.13 -5.15
N HIS A 45 10.05 3.16 -5.25
CA HIS A 45 10.37 1.74 -5.36
C HIS A 45 9.69 1.12 -6.58
N ASP A 46 10.35 0.18 -7.25
CA ASP A 46 9.69 -0.65 -8.27
C ASP A 46 8.77 -1.67 -7.58
N PRO A 47 7.44 -1.63 -7.83
CA PRO A 47 6.51 -2.58 -7.23
C PRO A 47 6.79 -4.04 -7.63
N ASN A 48 7.35 -4.28 -8.82
CA ASN A 48 7.72 -5.62 -9.25
C ASN A 48 8.90 -6.14 -8.46
N GLU A 49 9.92 -5.31 -8.21
CA GLU A 49 11.08 -5.68 -7.39
C GLU A 49 10.66 -5.98 -5.93
N ILE A 50 9.73 -5.19 -5.37
CA ILE A 50 9.12 -5.49 -4.06
C ILE A 50 8.46 -6.87 -4.09
N TRP A 51 7.63 -7.15 -5.10
CA TRP A 51 6.95 -8.44 -5.24
C TRP A 51 7.95 -9.59 -5.38
N GLU A 52 8.95 -9.45 -6.25
CA GLU A 52 10.00 -10.44 -6.47
C GLU A 52 10.79 -10.73 -5.19
N SER A 53 11.11 -9.70 -4.40
CA SER A 53 11.80 -9.88 -3.12
C SER A 53 10.99 -10.70 -2.11
N VAL A 54 9.66 -10.51 -2.08
CA VAL A 54 8.76 -11.33 -1.24
C VAL A 54 8.72 -12.78 -1.74
N VAL A 55 8.53 -12.99 -3.05
CA VAL A 55 8.48 -14.34 -3.65
C VAL A 55 9.79 -15.08 -3.42
N ASN A 56 10.93 -14.41 -3.57
CA ASN A 56 12.24 -15.00 -3.33
C ASN A 56 12.42 -15.41 -1.85
N CYS A 57 12.00 -14.56 -0.90
CA CYS A 57 12.02 -14.92 0.52
C CYS A 57 11.15 -16.16 0.81
N LEU A 58 9.93 -16.22 0.24
CA LEU A 58 9.05 -17.40 0.35
C LEU A 58 9.70 -18.64 -0.23
N THR A 59 10.27 -18.56 -1.43
CA THR A 59 10.94 -19.67 -2.11
C THR A 59 12.14 -20.19 -1.31
N LEU A 60 12.95 -19.27 -0.77
CA LEU A 60 14.11 -19.64 0.05
C LEU A 60 13.70 -20.33 1.36
N VAL A 61 12.57 -19.94 1.94
CA VAL A 61 12.02 -20.62 3.12
C VAL A 61 11.47 -21.99 2.73
N ASP A 62 10.72 -22.10 1.62
CA ASP A 62 10.11 -23.35 1.16
C ASP A 62 11.14 -24.45 0.87
N ASN A 63 12.35 -24.08 0.47
CA ASN A 63 13.47 -25.02 0.30
C ASN A 63 13.96 -25.68 1.60
N GLU A 64 13.67 -25.09 2.76
CA GLU A 64 14.14 -25.55 4.08
C GLU A 64 13.00 -25.89 5.04
N PHE A 65 11.79 -25.36 4.80
CA PHE A 65 10.58 -25.56 5.60
C PHE A 65 9.36 -25.64 4.68
N ASP A 66 8.64 -26.76 4.73
CA ASP A 66 7.43 -26.98 3.92
C ASP A 66 6.32 -25.99 4.30
N LEU A 67 6.06 -25.01 3.41
CA LEU A 67 5.06 -23.96 3.62
C LEU A 67 3.63 -24.49 3.73
N SER A 68 3.34 -25.71 3.29
CA SER A 68 2.01 -26.33 3.45
C SER A 68 1.65 -26.60 4.92
N GLN A 69 2.61 -26.55 5.82
CA GLN A 69 2.42 -26.68 7.27
C GLN A 69 1.96 -25.39 7.97
N LEU A 70 1.90 -24.28 7.26
CA LEU A 70 1.46 -23.00 7.84
C LEU A 70 -0.06 -22.98 8.03
N ASP A 71 -0.50 -22.62 9.22
CA ASP A 71 -1.92 -22.36 9.52
C ASP A 71 -2.42 -21.05 8.87
N SER A 72 -1.55 -20.04 8.80
CA SER A 72 -1.86 -18.73 8.17
C SER A 72 -0.59 -17.93 7.90
N ILE A 73 -0.74 -16.89 7.05
CA ILE A 73 0.30 -15.89 6.76
C ILE A 73 -0.26 -14.51 7.05
N GLY A 74 0.41 -13.74 7.91
CA GLY A 74 0.17 -12.32 8.12
C GLY A 74 1.08 -11.45 7.26
N ILE A 75 0.64 -10.22 6.96
CA ILE A 75 1.42 -9.23 6.22
C ILE A 75 1.58 -8.00 7.09
N THR A 76 2.82 -7.51 7.22
CA THR A 76 3.13 -6.16 7.68
C THR A 76 3.98 -5.47 6.61
N ASN A 77 3.87 -4.14 6.50
CA ASN A 77 4.47 -3.40 5.40
C ASN A 77 4.91 -2.00 5.80
N GLN A 78 5.75 -1.39 4.96
CA GLN A 78 5.95 0.06 4.97
C GLN A 78 4.62 0.74 4.65
N ARG A 79 4.05 1.43 5.64
CA ARG A 79 2.75 2.11 5.47
C ARG A 79 2.91 3.35 4.59
N GLU A 80 1.78 3.91 4.13
CA GLU A 80 1.64 5.15 3.35
C GLU A 80 2.28 5.12 1.95
N THR A 81 3.24 4.23 1.69
CA THR A 81 3.80 4.03 0.35
C THR A 81 2.70 3.63 -0.61
N THR A 82 2.55 4.39 -1.69
CA THR A 82 1.37 4.38 -2.56
C THR A 82 1.75 3.99 -3.97
N LEU A 83 0.96 3.12 -4.59
CA LEU A 83 1.12 2.74 -5.99
C LEU A 83 -0.23 2.63 -6.71
N ALA A 84 -0.14 2.59 -8.05
CA ALA A 84 -1.27 2.40 -8.96
C ALA A 84 -0.97 1.22 -9.89
N TRP A 85 -2.01 0.42 -10.20
CA TRP A 85 -1.90 -0.69 -11.15
C TRP A 85 -3.19 -0.91 -11.93
N ARG A 86 -3.09 -1.60 -13.08
CA ARG A 86 -4.27 -2.07 -13.82
C ARG A 86 -4.92 -3.24 -13.09
N LYS A 87 -6.21 -3.13 -12.81
CA LYS A 87 -7.02 -4.17 -12.17
C LYS A 87 -7.05 -5.47 -13.00
N SER A 88 -7.18 -5.35 -14.31
CA SER A 88 -7.30 -6.52 -15.20
C SER A 88 -6.03 -7.34 -15.32
N THR A 89 -4.84 -6.71 -15.14
CA THR A 89 -3.54 -7.35 -15.42
C THR A 89 -2.61 -7.41 -14.21
N GLY A 90 -2.89 -6.62 -13.17
CA GLY A 90 -1.96 -6.41 -12.05
C GLY A 90 -0.67 -5.70 -12.47
N LYS A 91 -0.64 -4.99 -13.62
CA LYS A 91 0.54 -4.29 -14.10
C LYS A 91 0.67 -2.94 -13.39
N PRO A 92 1.77 -2.66 -12.67
CA PRO A 92 2.03 -1.34 -12.12
C PRO A 92 2.09 -0.27 -13.23
N LEU A 93 1.59 0.92 -12.94
CA LEU A 93 1.50 2.04 -13.87
C LEU A 93 2.59 3.08 -13.65
N HIS A 94 3.22 3.03 -12.50
CA HIS A 94 4.34 3.87 -12.09
C HIS A 94 5.08 3.17 -10.94
N ASN A 95 6.30 3.61 -10.61
CA ASN A 95 6.96 3.24 -9.36
C ASN A 95 6.08 3.65 -8.16
N ALA A 96 6.16 2.90 -7.09
CA ALA A 96 5.50 3.26 -5.84
C ALA A 96 6.14 4.53 -5.26
N LEU A 97 5.32 5.52 -4.89
CA LEU A 97 5.77 6.72 -4.21
C LEU A 97 5.91 6.40 -2.72
N VAL A 98 7.14 6.43 -2.23
CA VAL A 98 7.46 6.03 -0.86
C VAL A 98 6.95 7.06 0.15
N TRP A 99 6.68 6.65 1.39
CA TRP A 99 6.23 7.53 2.46
C TRP A 99 7.15 8.74 2.73
N GLN A 100 8.44 8.61 2.40
CA GLN A 100 9.47 9.66 2.52
C GLN A 100 9.42 10.70 1.38
N ASP A 101 8.69 10.41 0.31
CA ASP A 101 8.60 11.28 -0.87
C ASP A 101 7.85 12.57 -0.54
N THR A 102 8.45 13.70 -0.85
CA THR A 102 7.92 15.04 -0.55
C THR A 102 7.50 15.84 -1.79
N ARG A 103 7.54 15.24 -3.00
CA ARG A 103 7.17 15.92 -4.26
C ARG A 103 5.74 16.47 -4.29
N THR A 104 4.89 16.02 -3.39
CA THR A 104 3.46 16.37 -3.34
C THR A 104 3.16 17.56 -2.43
N GLN A 105 4.16 18.38 -2.05
CA GLN A 105 3.96 19.51 -1.13
C GLN A 105 2.94 20.51 -1.68
N ASP A 106 3.02 20.87 -2.95
CA ASP A 106 2.08 21.82 -3.58
C ASP A 106 0.63 21.30 -3.52
N ILE A 107 0.44 19.99 -3.66
CA ILE A 107 -0.89 19.36 -3.52
C ILE A 107 -1.37 19.47 -2.06
N CYS A 108 -0.50 19.26 -1.09
CA CYS A 108 -0.86 19.43 0.32
C CYS A 108 -1.25 20.88 0.64
N ASP A 109 -0.54 21.85 0.08
CA ASP A 109 -0.84 23.27 0.24
C ASP A 109 -2.20 23.64 -0.41
N GLU A 110 -2.50 23.09 -1.59
CA GLU A 110 -3.80 23.20 -2.25
C GLU A 110 -4.93 22.64 -1.38
N LEU A 111 -4.77 21.40 -0.89
CA LEU A 111 -5.77 20.74 -0.03
C LEU A 111 -6.03 21.52 1.26
N ASN A 112 -5.00 22.11 1.86
CA ASN A 112 -5.13 22.93 3.07
C ASN A 112 -5.90 24.24 2.83
N GLN A 113 -6.00 24.71 1.58
CA GLN A 113 -6.75 25.91 1.19
C GLN A 113 -8.22 25.61 0.83
N MET A 114 -8.59 24.34 0.70
CA MET A 114 -9.95 23.91 0.32
C MET A 114 -10.88 23.86 1.53
N ASP A 115 -11.51 24.99 1.90
CA ASP A 115 -12.39 25.09 3.08
C ASP A 115 -13.49 24.02 3.11
N LYS A 116 -14.02 23.62 1.95
CA LYS A 116 -15.12 22.64 1.84
C LYS A 116 -14.79 21.24 2.34
N ILE A 117 -13.52 20.86 2.39
CA ILE A 117 -13.09 19.50 2.78
C ILE A 117 -12.30 19.47 4.09
N LYS A 118 -12.05 20.61 4.73
CA LYS A 118 -11.30 20.67 6.01
C LYS A 118 -11.93 19.82 7.09
N ASP A 119 -13.25 19.88 7.25
CA ASP A 119 -13.97 19.12 8.26
C ASP A 119 -13.90 17.62 8.02
N GLU A 120 -13.80 17.22 6.75
CA GLU A 120 -13.64 15.82 6.38
C GLU A 120 -12.26 15.28 6.80
N PHE A 121 -11.19 16.08 6.66
CA PHE A 121 -9.86 15.67 7.13
C PHE A 121 -9.79 15.52 8.65
N ILE A 122 -10.58 16.26 9.42
CA ILE A 122 -10.66 16.08 10.89
C ILE A 122 -11.10 14.66 11.24
N LYS A 123 -11.98 14.04 10.45
CA LYS A 123 -12.46 12.67 10.66
C LYS A 123 -11.34 11.64 10.53
N THR A 124 -10.31 11.92 9.74
CA THR A 124 -9.15 11.04 9.58
C THR A 124 -8.18 11.06 10.74
N GLY A 125 -8.26 12.09 11.63
CA GLY A 125 -7.33 12.29 12.74
C GLY A 125 -5.90 12.64 12.31
N LEU A 126 -5.66 12.97 11.04
CA LEU A 126 -4.35 13.24 10.46
C LEU A 126 -4.26 14.65 9.90
N PRO A 127 -3.09 15.30 9.98
CA PRO A 127 -2.84 16.53 9.23
C PRO A 127 -2.67 16.23 7.74
N VAL A 128 -2.99 17.19 6.88
CA VAL A 128 -2.66 17.09 5.45
C VAL A 128 -1.15 17.27 5.29
N ALA A 129 -0.47 16.21 4.86
CA ALA A 129 0.97 16.20 4.69
C ALA A 129 1.40 15.21 3.59
N THR A 130 2.58 15.44 3.01
CA THR A 130 3.18 14.59 1.97
C THR A 130 3.42 13.16 2.42
N TYR A 131 3.48 12.93 3.72
CA TYR A 131 3.67 11.62 4.34
C TYR A 131 2.56 10.63 3.95
N PHE A 132 1.30 11.08 3.87
CA PHE A 132 0.12 10.23 3.69
C PHE A 132 -0.21 9.95 2.22
N SER A 133 -1.01 8.89 1.98
CA SER A 133 -1.23 8.37 0.62
C SER A 133 -2.01 9.33 -0.29
N LEU A 134 -2.98 10.09 0.23
CA LEU A 134 -3.87 10.92 -0.60
C LEU A 134 -3.13 11.85 -1.56
N SER A 135 -2.14 12.60 -1.06
CA SER A 135 -1.39 13.53 -1.91
C SER A 135 -0.62 12.81 -3.03
N LYS A 136 -0.13 11.59 -2.77
CA LYS A 136 0.55 10.74 -3.74
C LYS A 136 -0.41 10.22 -4.82
N ILE A 137 -1.63 9.84 -4.42
CA ILE A 137 -2.69 9.44 -5.35
C ILE A 137 -3.03 10.58 -6.30
N LEU A 138 -3.25 11.77 -5.76
CA LEU A 138 -3.54 12.96 -6.56
C LEU A 138 -2.39 13.30 -7.51
N TRP A 139 -1.15 13.13 -7.05
CA TRP A 139 0.02 13.32 -7.90
C TRP A 139 0.04 12.32 -9.05
N LEU A 140 -0.17 11.02 -8.77
CA LEU A 140 -0.22 9.96 -9.79
C LEU A 140 -1.33 10.21 -10.81
N LEU A 141 -2.52 10.62 -10.35
CA LEU A 141 -3.64 11.00 -11.22
C LEU A 141 -3.32 12.20 -12.12
N ARG A 142 -2.57 13.19 -11.64
CA ARG A 142 -2.28 14.42 -12.38
C ARG A 142 -1.09 14.28 -13.33
N ASN A 143 -0.12 13.42 -13.02
CA ASN A 143 1.18 13.44 -13.69
C ASN A 143 1.51 12.16 -14.47
N VAL A 144 0.73 11.07 -14.34
CA VAL A 144 1.01 9.79 -14.99
C VAL A 144 -0.07 9.45 -16.00
N ASN A 145 0.26 9.55 -17.30
CA ASN A 145 -0.70 9.30 -18.39
C ASN A 145 -1.32 7.91 -18.32
N GLN A 146 -0.53 6.88 -18.00
CA GLN A 146 -1.03 5.50 -17.87
C GLN A 146 -2.07 5.35 -16.74
N VAL A 147 -1.96 6.15 -15.68
CA VAL A 147 -2.96 6.18 -14.59
C VAL A 147 -4.26 6.80 -15.08
N GLN A 148 -4.19 7.89 -15.85
CA GLN A 148 -5.35 8.53 -16.47
C GLN A 148 -6.05 7.58 -17.47
N GLU A 149 -5.28 6.89 -18.31
CA GLU A 149 -5.81 5.90 -19.25
C GLU A 149 -6.53 4.76 -18.50
N ALA A 150 -5.90 4.18 -17.48
CA ALA A 150 -6.50 3.11 -16.69
C ALA A 150 -7.76 3.57 -15.96
N LYS A 151 -7.81 4.83 -15.49
CA LYS A 151 -9.01 5.45 -14.91
C LYS A 151 -10.14 5.54 -15.91
N ASN A 152 -9.87 6.03 -17.13
CA ASN A 152 -10.87 6.15 -18.20
C ASN A 152 -11.41 4.78 -18.64
N ASP A 153 -10.56 3.74 -18.57
CA ASP A 153 -10.92 2.35 -18.87
C ASP A 153 -11.70 1.65 -17.74
N ASN A 154 -11.93 2.30 -16.59
CA ASN A 154 -12.42 1.69 -15.34
C ASN A 154 -11.57 0.48 -14.88
N ASP A 155 -10.27 0.52 -15.13
CA ASP A 155 -9.30 -0.55 -14.90
C ASP A 155 -8.19 -0.12 -13.91
N LEU A 156 -8.43 0.92 -13.13
CA LEU A 156 -7.47 1.47 -12.19
C LEU A 156 -7.69 0.94 -10.77
N CYS A 157 -6.59 0.54 -10.13
CA CYS A 157 -6.51 0.33 -8.69
C CYS A 157 -5.43 1.23 -8.11
N PHE A 158 -5.69 1.77 -6.90
CA PHE A 158 -4.70 2.33 -6.01
C PHE A 158 -4.59 1.48 -4.77
N GLY A 159 -3.44 1.51 -4.10
CA GLY A 159 -3.28 0.88 -2.81
C GLY A 159 -1.97 1.23 -2.13
N THR A 160 -1.89 0.82 -0.89
CA THR A 160 -0.65 0.70 -0.13
C THR A 160 -0.02 -0.67 -0.39
N ILE A 161 1.17 -0.91 0.14
CA ILE A 161 1.93 -2.13 -0.19
C ILE A 161 1.20 -3.41 0.25
N ASP A 162 0.47 -3.39 1.36
CA ASP A 162 -0.39 -4.51 1.78
C ASP A 162 -1.41 -4.88 0.69
N SER A 163 -2.11 -3.87 0.15
CA SER A 163 -3.09 -4.07 -0.92
C SER A 163 -2.46 -4.65 -2.18
N TRP A 164 -1.25 -4.19 -2.52
CA TRP A 164 -0.48 -4.72 -3.64
C TRP A 164 -0.11 -6.19 -3.45
N LEU A 165 0.45 -6.52 -2.29
CA LEU A 165 0.84 -7.90 -1.97
C LEU A 165 -0.38 -8.83 -1.91
N LEU A 166 -1.47 -8.40 -1.26
CA LEU A 166 -2.72 -9.16 -1.22
C LEU A 166 -3.29 -9.37 -2.62
N TYR A 167 -3.28 -8.32 -3.46
CA TYR A 167 -3.71 -8.43 -4.84
C TYR A 167 -2.87 -9.45 -5.63
N LYS A 168 -1.56 -9.42 -5.49
CA LYS A 168 -0.64 -10.37 -6.16
C LYS A 168 -0.82 -11.81 -5.66
N LEU A 169 -1.12 -12.00 -4.38
CA LEU A 169 -1.31 -13.32 -3.77
C LEU A 169 -2.71 -13.90 -4.03
N THR A 170 -3.75 -13.07 -4.05
CA THR A 170 -5.15 -13.53 -3.98
C THR A 170 -6.05 -13.01 -5.11
N ASN A 171 -5.55 -12.08 -5.91
CA ASN A 171 -6.34 -11.31 -6.90
C ASN A 171 -7.50 -10.51 -6.27
N GLN A 172 -7.41 -10.19 -4.97
CA GLN A 172 -8.39 -9.37 -4.26
C GLN A 172 -7.80 -8.00 -3.94
N HIS A 173 -8.55 -6.94 -4.25
CA HIS A 173 -8.18 -5.56 -3.93
C HIS A 173 -8.75 -5.20 -2.56
N VAL A 174 -7.98 -5.42 -1.51
CA VAL A 174 -8.34 -5.23 -0.11
C VAL A 174 -7.20 -4.60 0.67
N THR A 175 -7.52 -3.95 1.79
CA THR A 175 -6.56 -3.43 2.76
C THR A 175 -7.08 -3.65 4.18
N ASP A 176 -6.25 -3.46 5.18
CA ASP A 176 -6.68 -3.46 6.57
C ASP A 176 -6.89 -2.02 7.11
N VAL A 177 -7.53 -1.92 8.27
CA VAL A 177 -7.81 -0.61 8.90
C VAL A 177 -6.53 0.12 9.33
N THR A 178 -5.42 -0.58 9.59
CA THR A 178 -4.17 0.04 10.03
C THR A 178 -3.46 0.73 8.86
N ASN A 179 -3.56 0.22 7.64
CA ASN A 179 -3.10 0.86 6.41
C ASN A 179 -4.11 1.91 5.93
N ALA A 180 -5.41 1.57 5.89
CA ALA A 180 -6.48 2.49 5.47
C ALA A 180 -6.49 3.79 6.28
N SER A 181 -6.29 3.70 7.60
CA SER A 181 -6.21 4.87 8.49
C SER A 181 -5.07 5.84 8.17
N ARG A 182 -4.08 5.41 7.39
CA ARG A 182 -2.91 6.22 7.00
C ARG A 182 -3.04 6.85 5.63
N THR A 183 -4.19 6.69 4.98
CA THR A 183 -4.41 7.20 3.61
C THR A 183 -4.88 8.65 3.54
N LEU A 184 -5.36 9.25 4.63
CA LEU A 184 -6.14 10.50 4.68
C LEU A 184 -7.54 10.38 4.04
N LEU A 185 -8.08 9.16 3.92
CA LEU A 185 -9.36 8.89 3.24
C LEU A 185 -10.35 8.11 4.09
N MET A 186 -9.94 7.63 5.28
CA MET A 186 -10.78 6.81 6.15
C MET A 186 -11.20 7.60 7.40
N ASP A 187 -12.48 7.53 7.75
CA ASP A 187 -13.01 8.02 9.04
C ASP A 187 -12.63 7.03 10.16
N LEU A 188 -11.90 7.51 11.16
CA LEU A 188 -11.43 6.70 12.30
C LEU A 188 -12.53 6.25 13.26
N LYS A 189 -13.72 6.86 13.22
CA LYS A 189 -14.84 6.48 14.11
C LYS A 189 -15.68 5.37 13.49
N THR A 190 -15.94 5.48 12.17
CA THR A 190 -16.79 4.53 11.46
C THR A 190 -15.99 3.41 10.80
N LEU A 191 -14.65 3.58 10.65
CA LEU A 191 -13.74 2.69 9.92
C LEU A 191 -14.17 2.48 8.46
N THR A 192 -14.76 3.51 7.86
CA THR A 192 -15.22 3.52 6.46
C THR A 192 -14.51 4.60 5.66
N TRP A 193 -14.48 4.45 4.36
CA TRP A 193 -14.01 5.50 3.46
C TRP A 193 -14.90 6.74 3.56
N ILE A 194 -14.30 7.92 3.42
CA ILE A 194 -15.02 9.21 3.40
C ILE A 194 -15.43 9.50 1.96
N ASP A 195 -16.64 9.07 1.56
CA ASP A 195 -17.13 9.16 0.18
C ASP A 195 -17.04 10.59 -0.38
N TYR A 196 -17.33 11.59 0.45
CA TYR A 196 -17.25 12.99 0.04
C TYR A 196 -15.83 13.42 -0.38
N LEU A 197 -14.77 12.91 0.28
CA LEU A 197 -13.39 13.15 -0.15
C LEU A 197 -13.09 12.43 -1.46
N LEU A 198 -13.53 11.19 -1.60
CA LEU A 198 -13.32 10.40 -2.81
C LEU A 198 -13.95 11.06 -4.02
N GLU A 199 -15.18 11.53 -3.91
CA GLU A 199 -15.93 12.21 -4.96
C GLU A 199 -15.35 13.60 -5.27
N SER A 200 -15.12 14.42 -4.24
CA SER A 200 -14.65 15.82 -4.39
C SER A 200 -13.24 15.90 -5.01
N LEU A 201 -12.42 14.89 -4.80
CA LEU A 201 -11.05 14.81 -5.29
C LEU A 201 -10.90 13.90 -6.52
N ASP A 202 -12.03 13.41 -7.05
CA ASP A 202 -12.07 12.52 -8.22
C ASP A 202 -11.15 11.28 -8.10
N THR A 203 -11.11 10.73 -6.86
CA THR A 203 -10.29 9.55 -6.52
C THR A 203 -11.12 8.26 -6.44
N VAL A 204 -12.19 8.17 -7.20
CA VAL A 204 -13.27 7.16 -7.15
C VAL A 204 -12.81 5.71 -7.24
N SER A 205 -11.62 5.45 -7.79
CA SER A 205 -11.07 4.08 -7.88
C SER A 205 -10.73 3.43 -6.53
N TYR A 206 -10.75 4.19 -5.41
CA TYR A 206 -10.69 3.65 -4.05
C TYR A 206 -11.98 2.95 -3.60
N THR A 207 -13.13 3.22 -4.26
CA THR A 207 -14.42 2.64 -3.89
C THR A 207 -14.49 1.12 -4.01
N HIS A 208 -13.52 0.51 -4.68
CA HIS A 208 -13.40 -0.95 -4.78
C HIS A 208 -12.46 -1.56 -3.74
N LEU A 209 -11.71 -0.74 -3.01
CA LEU A 209 -10.85 -1.19 -1.92
C LEU A 209 -11.70 -1.42 -0.66
N ARG A 210 -11.87 -2.66 -0.27
CA ARG A 210 -12.56 -2.99 0.99
C ARG A 210 -11.55 -2.91 2.14
N ALA A 211 -11.83 -2.07 3.15
CA ALA A 211 -11.15 -2.19 4.43
C ALA A 211 -11.75 -3.40 5.15
N HIS A 212 -10.95 -4.43 5.39
CA HIS A 212 -11.35 -5.57 6.20
C HIS A 212 -10.95 -5.33 7.65
N GLU A 213 -11.89 -5.53 8.57
CA GLU A 213 -11.54 -5.70 9.97
C GLU A 213 -10.67 -6.96 10.08
N THR A 214 -9.52 -6.82 10.72
CA THR A 214 -8.74 -7.97 11.16
C THR A 214 -9.58 -8.71 12.21
N VAL A 215 -10.02 -9.90 11.86
CA VAL A 215 -10.65 -10.83 12.80
C VAL A 215 -9.58 -11.46 13.68
#